data_f24f99c956ecdb500eca35776aeb6b00
#
_entry.id   f24f99c956ecdb500eca35776aeb6b00
#
_cell.length_a   1.000
_cell.length_b   1.000
_cell.length_c   1.000
_cell.angle_alpha   90.00
_cell.angle_beta   90.00
_cell.angle_gamma   90.00
#
_symmetry.space_group_name_H-M   'P 1'
#
loop_
_entity.id
_entity.type
_entity.pdbx_description
1 polymer ?
#
loop_
_entity_poly.entity_id
_entity_poly.type
_entity_poly.pdbx_seq_one_letter_code
_entity_poly.pdbx_strand_id
1 'polypeptide(L)'
;MQKSVVMQQPTEESQIIDPDGFRENVGIILISRDVRVFWGRRRGQLSWQFPQGGIRPCESPEDAMYRELEEETGLSRECVSILGCTSRWLRYRLPDRFVRRHCRPLCIGQKQIWFMLRMLGSDNDFDLDLSDSPEFDHWRWVDYWYPMQAVVHFKQDVYDRALREFAPLLFPDGHPTARPPQRRRERHRRRSRHQQHKSE
;
A
#
# COMPACT_ATOMS: atom_id res chain seq x y z
N MET A 1 -39.68 -3.05 -36.41
CA MET A 1 -38.79 -2.11 -35.68
C MET A 1 -38.24 -2.83 -34.45
N GLN A 2 -37.11 -3.49 -34.59
CA GLN A 2 -36.42 -4.15 -33.48
C GLN A 2 -35.56 -3.12 -32.74
N LYS A 3 -35.86 -2.88 -31.48
CA LYS A 3 -34.98 -2.06 -30.60
C LYS A 3 -33.77 -2.89 -30.24
N SER A 4 -32.60 -2.50 -30.76
CA SER A 4 -31.30 -3.02 -30.33
C SER A 4 -31.10 -2.68 -28.85
N VAL A 5 -31.04 -3.70 -28.01
CA VAL A 5 -30.60 -3.57 -26.63
C VAL A 5 -29.07 -3.37 -26.70
N VAL A 6 -28.62 -2.16 -26.49
CA VAL A 6 -27.22 -1.86 -26.26
C VAL A 6 -26.88 -2.46 -24.90
N MET A 7 -26.20 -3.59 -24.92
CA MET A 7 -25.53 -4.12 -23.71
C MET A 7 -24.46 -3.10 -23.30
N GLN A 8 -24.73 -2.37 -22.21
CA GLN A 8 -23.74 -1.57 -21.54
C GLN A 8 -22.62 -2.51 -21.08
N GLN A 9 -21.40 -2.20 -21.50
CA GLN A 9 -20.20 -2.88 -20.99
C GLN A 9 -20.15 -2.76 -19.47
N PRO A 10 -19.64 -3.76 -18.73
CA PRO A 10 -19.52 -3.70 -17.29
C PRO A 10 -18.62 -2.52 -16.92
N THR A 11 -19.28 -1.49 -16.42
CA THR A 11 -18.63 -0.31 -15.84
C THR A 11 -17.86 -0.72 -14.61
N GLU A 12 -16.59 -0.25 -14.53
CA GLU A 12 -15.73 -0.20 -13.36
C GLU A 12 -16.09 -1.20 -12.25
N GLU A 13 -15.26 -2.22 -12.05
CA GLU A 13 -15.40 -3.20 -10.97
C GLU A 13 -15.88 -2.52 -9.69
N SER A 14 -17.03 -2.93 -9.18
CA SER A 14 -17.66 -2.29 -8.03
C SER A 14 -16.76 -2.42 -6.81
N GLN A 15 -16.06 -1.34 -6.49
CA GLN A 15 -15.14 -1.29 -5.36
C GLN A 15 -15.91 -1.25 -4.05
N ILE A 16 -15.48 -2.03 -3.06
CA ILE A 16 -16.07 -1.98 -1.72
C ILE A 16 -15.57 -0.73 -1.00
N ILE A 17 -16.47 0.23 -0.79
CA ILE A 17 -16.21 1.43 0.04
C ILE A 17 -17.09 1.30 1.28
N ASP A 18 -16.47 1.33 2.45
CA ASP A 18 -17.17 1.22 3.72
C ASP A 18 -17.98 2.49 4.06
N PRO A 19 -18.87 2.45 5.08
CA PRO A 19 -19.64 3.62 5.50
C PRO A 19 -18.79 4.83 5.93
N ASP A 20 -17.55 4.61 6.35
CA ASP A 20 -16.60 5.68 6.71
C ASP A 20 -15.91 6.29 5.48
N GLY A 21 -16.19 5.79 4.26
CA GLY A 21 -15.62 6.27 3.00
C GLY A 21 -14.25 5.69 2.66
N PHE A 22 -13.85 4.57 3.25
CA PHE A 22 -12.58 3.91 2.94
C PHE A 22 -12.79 2.73 1.99
N ARG A 23 -12.00 2.68 0.91
CA ARG A 23 -11.96 1.54 0.00
C ARG A 23 -11.17 0.40 0.64
N GLU A 24 -11.72 -0.82 0.60
CA GLU A 24 -11.05 -2.04 1.04
C GLU A 24 -9.97 -2.47 0.05
N ASN A 25 -8.76 -2.70 0.57
CA ASN A 25 -7.61 -3.08 -0.23
C ASN A 25 -6.76 -4.12 0.49
N VAL A 26 -5.89 -4.76 -0.26
CA VAL A 26 -4.75 -5.54 0.24
C VAL A 26 -3.45 -4.82 -0.07
N GLY A 27 -2.43 -5.02 0.76
CA GLY A 27 -1.05 -4.62 0.49
C GLY A 27 -0.14 -5.84 0.63
N ILE A 28 0.94 -5.91 -0.17
CA ILE A 28 1.79 -7.09 -0.26
C ILE A 28 3.24 -6.67 0.00
N ILE A 29 3.86 -7.27 1.02
CA ILE A 29 5.29 -7.17 1.29
C ILE A 29 5.93 -8.49 0.87
N LEU A 30 6.48 -8.55 -0.33
CA LEU A 30 7.18 -9.72 -0.83
C LEU A 30 8.65 -9.67 -0.38
N ILE A 31 9.11 -10.76 0.26
CA ILE A 31 10.46 -10.90 0.83
C ILE A 31 11.30 -11.86 -0.01
N SER A 32 12.50 -11.44 -0.40
CA SER A 32 13.52 -12.30 -1.02
C SER A 32 14.13 -13.27 0.00
N ARG A 33 14.94 -14.21 -0.48
CA ARG A 33 15.72 -15.13 0.38
C ARG A 33 16.68 -14.36 1.30
N ASP A 34 17.21 -13.22 0.84
CA ASP A 34 18.15 -12.38 1.58
C ASP A 34 17.45 -11.33 2.46
N VAL A 35 16.14 -11.51 2.72
CA VAL A 35 15.34 -10.62 3.58
C VAL A 35 15.26 -9.19 3.02
N ARG A 36 15.37 -9.02 1.70
CA ARG A 36 15.07 -7.77 1.01
C ARG A 36 13.60 -7.74 0.60
N VAL A 37 13.04 -6.54 0.44
CA VAL A 37 11.65 -6.37 0.03
C VAL A 37 11.54 -5.94 -1.43
N PHE A 38 10.55 -6.48 -2.14
CA PHE A 38 10.20 -6.02 -3.49
C PHE A 38 9.76 -4.56 -3.46
N TRP A 39 10.24 -3.78 -4.43
CA TRP A 39 9.90 -2.37 -4.55
C TRP A 39 9.63 -2.03 -6.02
N GLY A 40 8.35 -1.78 -6.37
CA GLY A 40 7.90 -1.55 -7.73
C GLY A 40 7.81 -0.07 -8.07
N ARG A 41 8.31 0.34 -9.26
CA ARG A 41 8.13 1.69 -9.81
C ARG A 41 6.83 1.74 -10.59
N ARG A 42 5.96 2.67 -10.24
CA ARG A 42 4.69 2.85 -10.92
C ARG A 42 4.91 3.29 -12.38
N ARG A 43 4.25 2.61 -13.30
CA ARG A 43 4.34 2.88 -14.74
C ARG A 43 3.99 4.34 -15.04
N GLY A 44 4.87 4.99 -15.78
CA GLY A 44 4.70 6.40 -16.15
C GLY A 44 4.81 7.41 -15.00
N GLN A 45 5.29 7.00 -13.81
CA GLN A 45 5.44 7.85 -12.63
C GLN A 45 6.84 7.70 -12.02
N LEU A 46 7.27 8.70 -11.25
CA LEU A 46 8.50 8.63 -10.47
C LEU A 46 8.31 7.99 -9.08
N SER A 47 7.08 7.59 -8.77
CA SER A 47 6.74 7.01 -7.46
C SER A 47 6.94 5.49 -7.44
N TRP A 48 7.33 5.01 -6.28
CA TRP A 48 7.55 3.60 -6.00
C TRP A 48 6.63 3.13 -4.88
N GLN A 49 6.21 1.88 -4.91
CA GLN A 49 5.34 1.31 -3.89
C GLN A 49 5.47 -0.21 -3.81
N PHE A 50 4.89 -0.79 -2.76
CA PHE A 50 4.58 -2.22 -2.69
C PHE A 50 3.38 -2.55 -3.58
N PRO A 51 3.27 -3.80 -4.08
CA PRO A 51 2.08 -4.30 -4.74
C PRO A 51 0.86 -4.16 -3.83
N GLN A 52 -0.26 -3.72 -4.39
CA GLN A 52 -1.49 -3.47 -3.65
C GLN A 52 -2.68 -3.28 -4.56
N GLY A 53 -3.85 -3.77 -4.17
CA GLY A 53 -5.05 -3.50 -4.94
C GLY A 53 -6.35 -3.65 -4.18
N GLY A 54 -7.46 -3.42 -4.85
CA GLY A 54 -8.78 -3.42 -4.25
C GLY A 54 -9.34 -4.83 -4.08
N ILE A 55 -10.05 -5.05 -2.97
CA ILE A 55 -10.83 -6.26 -2.77
C ILE A 55 -12.12 -6.13 -3.58
N ARG A 56 -12.47 -7.16 -4.34
CA ARG A 56 -13.70 -7.24 -5.14
C ARG A 56 -14.87 -7.73 -4.28
N PRO A 57 -16.13 -7.47 -4.65
CA PRO A 57 -17.28 -8.05 -3.97
C PRO A 57 -17.19 -9.58 -3.91
N CYS A 58 -17.46 -10.15 -2.75
CA CYS A 58 -17.40 -11.59 -2.48
C CYS A 58 -15.99 -12.22 -2.59
N GLU A 59 -14.94 -11.41 -2.68
CA GLU A 59 -13.55 -11.85 -2.68
C GLU A 59 -12.99 -11.80 -1.24
N SER A 60 -12.26 -12.84 -0.83
CA SER A 60 -11.54 -12.78 0.44
C SER A 60 -10.28 -11.91 0.31
N PRO A 61 -9.78 -11.32 1.42
CA PRO A 61 -8.50 -10.59 1.39
C PRO A 61 -7.32 -11.43 0.88
N GLU A 62 -7.32 -12.74 1.15
CA GLU A 62 -6.27 -13.65 0.68
C GLU A 62 -6.36 -13.88 -0.83
N ASP A 63 -7.57 -14.10 -1.37
CA ASP A 63 -7.75 -14.26 -2.82
C ASP A 63 -7.40 -12.96 -3.57
N ALA A 64 -7.81 -11.79 -3.02
CA ALA A 64 -7.43 -10.49 -3.56
C ALA A 64 -5.90 -10.32 -3.57
N MET A 65 -5.22 -10.72 -2.51
CA MET A 65 -3.77 -10.66 -2.41
C MET A 65 -3.09 -11.48 -3.50
N TYR A 66 -3.53 -12.73 -3.73
CA TYR A 66 -2.94 -13.56 -4.79
C TYR A 66 -3.22 -13.02 -6.19
N ARG A 67 -4.44 -12.55 -6.44
CA ARG A 67 -4.80 -11.93 -7.72
C ARG A 67 -3.96 -10.68 -8.00
N GLU A 68 -3.86 -9.74 -7.03
CA GLU A 68 -3.06 -8.53 -7.19
C GLU A 68 -1.56 -8.84 -7.32
N LEU A 69 -1.05 -9.88 -6.62
CA LEU A 69 0.31 -10.35 -6.79
C LEU A 69 0.58 -10.77 -8.24
N GLU A 70 -0.31 -11.60 -8.80
CA GLU A 70 -0.18 -12.09 -10.17
C GLU A 70 -0.36 -10.95 -11.19
N GLU A 71 -1.41 -10.12 -11.04
CA GLU A 71 -1.69 -8.99 -11.95
C GLU A 71 -0.55 -7.96 -12.00
N GLU A 72 0.09 -7.66 -10.86
CA GLU A 72 1.12 -6.61 -10.76
C GLU A 72 2.56 -7.11 -10.90
N THR A 73 2.82 -8.41 -10.68
CA THR A 73 4.18 -8.95 -10.66
C THR A 73 4.39 -10.18 -11.53
N GLY A 74 3.33 -10.80 -12.07
CA GLY A 74 3.38 -12.05 -12.81
C GLY A 74 3.58 -13.30 -11.95
N LEU A 75 3.74 -13.15 -10.64
CA LEU A 75 4.01 -14.28 -9.75
C LEU A 75 2.73 -15.04 -9.42
N SER A 76 2.71 -16.32 -9.74
CA SER A 76 1.63 -17.22 -9.35
C SER A 76 1.70 -17.58 -7.84
N ARG A 77 0.62 -18.14 -7.33
CA ARG A 77 0.49 -18.59 -5.93
C ARG A 77 1.62 -19.53 -5.50
N GLU A 78 2.07 -20.39 -6.40
CA GLU A 78 3.12 -21.39 -6.17
C GLU A 78 4.51 -20.77 -5.99
N CYS A 79 4.69 -19.54 -6.47
CA CYS A 79 5.96 -18.81 -6.36
C CYS A 79 6.19 -18.20 -4.98
N VAL A 80 5.20 -18.25 -4.08
CA VAL A 80 5.27 -17.59 -2.76
C VAL A 80 4.71 -18.44 -1.63
N SER A 81 5.09 -18.10 -0.40
CA SER A 81 4.43 -18.60 0.81
C SER A 81 4.06 -17.45 1.74
N ILE A 82 2.87 -17.51 2.34
CA ILE A 82 2.42 -16.53 3.33
C ILE A 82 3.20 -16.71 4.63
N LEU A 83 3.84 -15.64 5.11
CA LEU A 83 4.48 -15.59 6.43
C LEU A 83 3.53 -15.05 7.50
N GLY A 84 2.58 -14.19 7.11
CA GLY A 84 1.57 -13.63 7.99
C GLY A 84 0.76 -12.53 7.32
N CYS A 85 -0.28 -12.08 8.05
CA CYS A 85 -1.06 -10.91 7.66
C CYS A 85 -1.24 -9.99 8.88
N THR A 86 -1.53 -8.70 8.64
CA THR A 86 -1.76 -7.76 9.74
C THR A 86 -3.02 -8.13 10.52
N SER A 87 -2.95 -8.01 11.85
CA SER A 87 -4.06 -8.32 12.77
C SER A 87 -5.24 -7.37 12.62
N ARG A 88 -5.02 -6.20 12.01
CA ARG A 88 -6.02 -5.13 11.86
C ARG A 88 -5.92 -4.45 10.52
N TRP A 89 -7.03 -3.83 10.11
CA TRP A 89 -7.07 -2.91 8.99
C TRP A 89 -6.22 -1.66 9.27
N LEU A 90 -5.26 -1.38 8.41
CA LEU A 90 -4.47 -0.15 8.44
C LEU A 90 -5.09 0.86 7.48
N ARG A 91 -5.27 2.11 7.92
CA ARG A 91 -6.00 3.13 7.16
C ARG A 91 -5.12 4.34 6.86
N TYR A 92 -5.29 4.89 5.66
CA TYR A 92 -4.77 6.21 5.32
C TYR A 92 -5.79 7.03 4.54
N ARG A 93 -5.71 8.35 4.64
CA ARG A 93 -6.54 9.27 3.87
C ARG A 93 -5.82 9.71 2.60
N LEU A 94 -6.56 9.84 1.53
CA LEU A 94 -6.08 10.46 0.31
C LEU A 94 -5.95 11.97 0.53
N PRO A 95 -4.88 12.62 0.00
CA PRO A 95 -4.87 14.07 -0.14
C PRO A 95 -6.07 14.55 -0.95
N ASP A 96 -6.61 15.72 -0.62
CA ASP A 96 -7.84 16.26 -1.24
C ASP A 96 -7.82 16.28 -2.77
N ARG A 97 -6.65 16.52 -3.37
CA ARG A 97 -6.44 16.51 -4.82
C ARG A 97 -6.65 15.14 -5.49
N PHE A 98 -6.61 14.06 -4.73
CA PHE A 98 -6.83 12.68 -5.21
C PHE A 98 -8.24 12.16 -4.90
N VAL A 99 -9.04 12.90 -4.13
CA VAL A 99 -10.43 12.54 -3.82
C VAL A 99 -11.31 12.90 -5.02
N ARG A 100 -11.87 11.88 -5.69
CA ARG A 100 -12.81 12.04 -6.81
C ARG A 100 -14.18 12.45 -6.29
N ARG A 101 -14.42 13.74 -6.08
CA ARG A 101 -15.63 14.28 -5.44
C ARG A 101 -16.93 14.04 -6.22
N HIS A 102 -16.84 13.71 -7.51
CA HIS A 102 -17.97 13.40 -8.39
C HIS A 102 -18.42 11.93 -8.35
N CYS A 103 -17.60 11.03 -7.78
CA CYS A 103 -17.95 9.60 -7.66
C CYS A 103 -18.82 9.34 -6.42
N ARG A 104 -19.68 8.33 -6.53
CA ARG A 104 -20.52 7.82 -5.43
C ARG A 104 -20.44 6.30 -5.39
N PRO A 105 -20.20 5.68 -4.21
CA PRO A 105 -19.91 6.33 -2.93
C PRO A 105 -18.58 7.10 -2.94
N LEU A 106 -18.44 8.12 -2.09
CA LEU A 106 -17.23 8.95 -2.01
C LEU A 106 -16.10 8.17 -1.33
N CYS A 107 -14.99 7.98 -2.04
CA CYS A 107 -13.78 7.38 -1.49
C CYS A 107 -12.84 8.47 -0.96
N ILE A 108 -12.62 8.52 0.36
CA ILE A 108 -11.73 9.49 1.03
C ILE A 108 -10.39 8.88 1.45
N GLY A 109 -10.23 7.58 1.31
CA GLY A 109 -9.02 6.87 1.74
C GLY A 109 -9.09 5.39 1.42
N GLN A 110 -8.10 4.67 1.89
CA GLN A 110 -8.05 3.22 1.80
C GLN A 110 -7.85 2.61 3.18
N LYS A 111 -8.45 1.44 3.42
CA LYS A 111 -8.15 0.55 4.53
C LYS A 111 -7.57 -0.74 3.96
N GLN A 112 -6.48 -1.21 4.53
CA GLN A 112 -5.68 -2.29 3.94
C GLN A 112 -5.41 -3.38 4.98
N ILE A 113 -5.60 -4.64 4.58
CA ILE A 113 -4.94 -5.80 5.20
C ILE A 113 -3.64 -6.02 4.45
N TRP A 114 -2.54 -6.12 5.19
CA TRP A 114 -1.24 -6.38 4.61
C TRP A 114 -0.86 -7.84 4.78
N PHE A 115 -0.25 -8.39 3.74
CA PHE A 115 0.33 -9.73 3.74
C PHE A 115 1.84 -9.64 3.58
N MET A 116 2.54 -10.48 4.34
CA MET A 116 3.96 -10.71 4.12
C MET A 116 4.14 -12.07 3.47
N LEU A 117 4.79 -12.07 2.31
CA LEU A 117 5.03 -13.27 1.50
C LEU A 117 6.53 -13.50 1.35
N ARG A 118 6.93 -14.77 1.40
CA ARG A 118 8.29 -15.20 1.05
C ARG A 118 8.33 -15.67 -0.38
N MET A 119 9.27 -15.16 -1.17
CA MET A 119 9.58 -15.63 -2.51
C MET A 119 10.17 -17.05 -2.44
N LEU A 120 9.55 -18.00 -3.12
CA LEU A 120 10.03 -19.38 -3.31
C LEU A 120 10.72 -19.53 -4.66
N GLY A 121 10.25 -18.80 -5.67
CA GLY A 121 10.79 -18.76 -7.00
C GLY A 121 12.09 -17.97 -7.14
N SER A 122 12.33 -17.48 -8.35
CA SER A 122 13.52 -16.71 -8.76
C SER A 122 13.12 -15.35 -9.36
N ASP A 123 14.10 -14.46 -9.53
CA ASP A 123 13.88 -13.15 -10.16
C ASP A 123 13.40 -13.26 -11.63
N ASN A 124 13.60 -14.41 -12.28
CA ASN A 124 13.14 -14.65 -13.65
C ASN A 124 11.64 -14.95 -13.74
N ASP A 125 10.98 -15.18 -12.60
CA ASP A 125 9.54 -15.50 -12.57
C ASP A 125 8.69 -14.22 -12.57
N PHE A 126 9.31 -13.03 -12.44
CA PHE A 126 8.60 -11.75 -12.54
C PHE A 126 8.25 -11.44 -13.99
N ASP A 127 6.97 -11.13 -14.24
CA ASP A 127 6.46 -10.59 -15.51
C ASP A 127 5.56 -9.38 -15.20
N LEU A 128 6.10 -8.18 -15.34
CA LEU A 128 5.36 -6.94 -15.08
C LEU A 128 4.39 -6.57 -16.20
N ASP A 129 4.47 -7.21 -17.36
CA ASP A 129 3.63 -6.93 -18.51
C ASP A 129 2.53 -8.00 -18.73
N LEU A 130 2.32 -8.89 -17.75
CA LEU A 130 1.29 -9.93 -17.81
C LEU A 130 -0.13 -9.36 -17.91
N SER A 131 -0.41 -8.27 -17.21
CA SER A 131 -1.73 -7.61 -17.17
C SER A 131 -1.93 -6.66 -18.35
N ASP A 132 -3.16 -6.52 -18.85
CA ASP A 132 -3.53 -5.52 -19.87
C ASP A 132 -3.30 -4.07 -19.42
N SER A 133 -3.20 -3.83 -18.12
CA SER A 133 -2.99 -2.52 -17.49
C SER A 133 -1.90 -2.60 -16.42
N PRO A 134 -0.63 -2.80 -16.80
CA PRO A 134 0.45 -3.00 -15.84
C PRO A 134 0.64 -1.80 -14.89
N GLU A 135 0.69 -2.08 -13.58
CA GLU A 135 0.90 -1.05 -12.55
C GLU A 135 2.37 -0.61 -12.48
N PHE A 136 3.32 -1.54 -12.70
CA PHE A 136 4.76 -1.28 -12.61
C PHE A 136 5.44 -1.37 -13.98
N ASP A 137 6.51 -0.58 -14.16
CA ASP A 137 7.41 -0.65 -15.33
C ASP A 137 8.84 -1.02 -14.93
N HIS A 138 9.13 -1.12 -13.66
CA HIS A 138 10.42 -1.53 -13.12
C HIS A 138 10.28 -1.98 -11.67
N TRP A 139 11.17 -2.87 -11.22
CA TRP A 139 11.23 -3.30 -9.83
C TRP A 139 12.67 -3.51 -9.37
N ARG A 140 12.85 -3.62 -8.07
CA ARG A 140 14.13 -3.95 -7.43
C ARG A 140 13.94 -4.49 -6.03
N TRP A 141 14.90 -5.24 -5.53
CA TRP A 141 15.01 -5.57 -4.12
C TRP A 141 15.65 -4.39 -3.37
N VAL A 142 15.07 -4.03 -2.23
CA VAL A 142 15.58 -2.97 -1.35
C VAL A 142 15.65 -3.45 0.10
N ASP A 143 16.40 -2.73 0.93
CA ASP A 143 16.47 -3.03 2.36
C ASP A 143 15.11 -2.91 3.02
N TYR A 144 14.83 -3.76 4.03
CA TYR A 144 13.53 -3.90 4.67
C TYR A 144 12.88 -2.57 5.08
N TRP A 145 13.66 -1.64 5.64
CA TRP A 145 13.16 -0.35 6.10
C TRP A 145 13.18 0.78 5.05
N TYR A 146 13.79 0.54 3.88
CA TYR A 146 13.90 1.54 2.82
C TYR A 146 12.54 2.11 2.38
N PRO A 147 11.47 1.30 2.21
CA PRO A 147 10.15 1.78 1.76
C PRO A 147 9.53 2.85 2.64
N MET A 148 9.79 2.84 3.95
CA MET A 148 9.28 3.86 4.88
C MET A 148 9.72 5.28 4.53
N GLN A 149 10.93 5.42 3.96
CA GLN A 149 11.50 6.73 3.61
C GLN A 149 11.16 7.13 2.17
N ALA A 150 10.94 6.13 1.30
CA ALA A 150 10.82 6.31 -0.14
C ALA A 150 9.36 6.40 -0.62
N VAL A 151 8.40 5.88 0.14
CA VAL A 151 6.98 5.95 -0.23
C VAL A 151 6.44 7.37 -0.12
N VAL A 152 5.40 7.68 -0.92
CA VAL A 152 4.68 8.97 -0.84
C VAL A 152 4.18 9.25 0.57
N HIS A 153 4.31 10.49 1.02
CA HIS A 153 4.14 10.90 2.41
C HIS A 153 2.83 10.40 3.06
N PHE A 154 1.72 10.47 2.37
CA PHE A 154 0.41 10.08 2.94
C PHE A 154 0.26 8.58 3.19
N LYS A 155 1.14 7.72 2.63
CA LYS A 155 1.20 6.28 2.87
C LYS A 155 2.22 5.87 3.94
N GLN A 156 3.08 6.80 4.41
CA GLN A 156 4.20 6.45 5.31
C GLN A 156 3.74 5.79 6.61
N ASP A 157 2.63 6.24 7.21
CA ASP A 157 2.13 5.68 8.49
C ASP A 157 1.69 4.22 8.34
N VAL A 158 0.97 3.86 7.27
CA VAL A 158 0.55 2.47 7.06
C VAL A 158 1.73 1.56 6.72
N TYR A 159 2.72 2.05 5.99
CA TYR A 159 3.96 1.31 5.70
C TYR A 159 4.77 1.08 6.98
N ASP A 160 4.93 2.10 7.83
CA ASP A 160 5.61 1.98 9.13
C ASP A 160 4.95 0.92 10.01
N ARG A 161 3.62 0.97 10.12
CA ARG A 161 2.85 0.00 10.91
C ARG A 161 2.97 -1.42 10.39
N ALA A 162 2.77 -1.62 9.08
CA ALA A 162 2.86 -2.95 8.47
C ALA A 162 4.27 -3.56 8.66
N LEU A 163 5.32 -2.80 8.32
CA LEU A 163 6.69 -3.26 8.46
C LEU A 163 7.05 -3.56 9.93
N ARG A 164 6.61 -2.74 10.89
CA ARG A 164 6.85 -3.00 12.33
C ARG A 164 6.12 -4.22 12.82
N GLU A 165 4.88 -4.47 12.37
CA GLU A 165 4.11 -5.64 12.76
C GLU A 165 4.76 -6.94 12.28
N PHE A 166 5.36 -6.91 11.09
CA PHE A 166 6.01 -8.09 10.51
C PHE A 166 7.48 -8.27 10.88
N ALA A 167 8.17 -7.22 11.32
CA ALA A 167 9.60 -7.29 11.64
C ALA A 167 9.98 -8.46 12.59
N PRO A 168 9.21 -8.78 13.65
CA PRO A 168 9.53 -9.91 14.53
C PRO A 168 9.51 -11.27 13.83
N LEU A 169 8.78 -11.44 12.72
CA LEU A 169 8.76 -12.69 11.95
C LEU A 169 10.08 -12.95 11.22
N LEU A 170 10.83 -11.88 10.91
CA LEU A 170 12.09 -11.96 10.16
C LEU A 170 13.30 -11.75 11.05
N PHE A 171 13.16 -10.98 12.11
CA PHE A 171 14.23 -10.53 13.00
C PHE A 171 13.85 -10.75 14.46
N PRO A 172 13.82 -12.01 14.93
CA PRO A 172 13.44 -12.35 16.31
C PRO A 172 14.36 -11.69 17.36
N ASP A 173 15.64 -11.50 17.02
CA ASP A 173 16.65 -10.87 17.89
C ASP A 173 16.76 -9.36 17.68
N GLY A 174 15.87 -8.76 16.89
CA GLY A 174 15.91 -7.35 16.50
C GLY A 174 16.69 -7.08 15.22
N HIS A 175 16.23 -6.13 14.42
CA HIS A 175 16.91 -5.76 13.16
C HIS A 175 18.16 -4.90 13.43
N PRO A 176 19.35 -5.24 12.87
CA PRO A 176 20.62 -4.56 13.19
C PRO A 176 20.66 -3.06 12.87
N THR A 177 19.81 -2.58 11.95
CA THR A 177 19.79 -1.18 11.47
C THR A 177 18.47 -0.46 11.78
N ALA A 178 17.63 -0.99 12.66
CA ALA A 178 16.30 -0.51 12.91
C ALA A 178 16.22 0.72 13.82
N ARG A 179 16.68 1.87 13.37
CA ARG A 179 16.15 3.15 13.82
C ARG A 179 15.94 4.06 12.62
N PRO A 180 14.72 4.13 12.06
CA PRO A 180 14.38 5.30 11.27
C PRO A 180 14.54 6.54 12.16
N PRO A 181 15.02 7.67 11.63
CA PRO A 181 15.16 8.88 12.41
C PRO A 181 13.82 9.22 13.05
N GLN A 182 13.79 9.24 14.39
CA GLN A 182 12.60 9.72 15.10
C GLN A 182 12.34 11.14 14.59
N ARG A 183 11.20 11.35 13.91
CA ARG A 183 10.74 12.70 13.60
C ARG A 183 10.68 13.48 14.91
N ARG A 184 11.60 14.44 15.08
CA ARG A 184 11.53 15.45 16.12
C ARG A 184 10.13 16.07 16.01
N ARG A 185 9.24 15.77 16.95
CA ARG A 185 8.03 16.56 17.14
C ARG A 185 8.51 17.98 17.41
N GLU A 186 8.41 18.87 16.44
CA GLU A 186 8.58 20.29 16.64
C GLU A 186 7.54 20.72 17.67
N ARG A 187 8.00 20.86 18.92
CA ARG A 187 7.24 21.53 19.95
C ARG A 187 7.13 22.98 19.51
N HIS A 188 5.99 23.36 18.97
CA HIS A 188 5.60 24.75 18.84
C HIS A 188 5.63 25.37 20.24
N ARG A 189 6.79 25.96 20.58
CA ARG A 189 6.89 26.88 21.69
C ARG A 189 6.06 28.13 21.31
N ARG A 190 4.81 28.15 21.76
CA ARG A 190 4.06 29.40 21.87
C ARG A 190 4.86 30.33 22.77
N ARG A 191 5.56 31.27 22.22
CA ARG A 191 6.06 32.43 22.92
C ARG A 191 4.84 33.33 23.23
N SER A 192 4.31 33.25 24.42
CA SER A 192 3.46 34.24 25.02
C SER A 192 4.26 35.54 25.16
N ARG A 193 3.99 36.51 24.29
CA ARG A 193 4.41 37.90 24.50
C ARG A 193 3.58 38.46 25.65
N HIS A 194 4.20 38.61 26.83
CA HIS A 194 3.74 39.49 27.86
C HIS A 194 4.00 40.93 27.36
N GLN A 195 2.93 41.66 27.08
CA GLN A 195 2.94 43.12 27.00
C GLN A 195 2.92 43.63 28.46
N GLN A 196 4.04 44.16 28.93
CA GLN A 196 4.04 45.05 30.04
C GLN A 196 3.65 46.46 29.56
N HIS A 197 2.48 46.90 29.97
CA HIS A 197 2.17 48.32 30.09
C HIS A 197 3.02 48.87 31.25
N LYS A 198 3.77 49.92 30.97
CA LYS A 198 4.20 50.90 31.98
C LYS A 198 3.74 52.27 31.54
N SER A 199 2.95 52.80 32.41
CA SER A 199 2.51 54.22 32.51
C SER A 199 3.73 55.14 32.69
N GLU A 200 3.75 56.22 31.96
CA GLU A 200 3.91 57.64 32.45
C GLU A 200 3.64 58.55 31.28
#